data_190326cdb34624817f7ff8be60ccbfa9
#
_entry.id   190326cdb34624817f7ff8be60ccbfa9
#
_cell.length_a   1.000
_cell.length_b   1.000
_cell.length_c   1.000
_cell.angle_alpha   90.00
_cell.angle_beta   90.00
_cell.angle_gamma   90.00
#
_symmetry.space_group_name_H-M   'P 1'
#
loop_
_entity.id
_entity.type
_entity.pdbx_description
1 polymer ?
#
loop_
_entity_poly.entity_id
_entity_poly.type
_entity_poly.pdbx_seq_one_letter_code
_entity_poly.pdbx_strand_id
1 'polypeptide(L)'
;NFVIASNVLENFSEELKDMKIIKKIKGEKILGTKYEPIFSYFKTNKNSFRVLSADFVNTEEGTGIVHMAPGFGEDDQIVCEENNIQLVCPVDDQGRFTNEVTDYNGINVFDANEKIILYLKERNILFKKEKYTHNYPHSWRTDEPLIYKSVNSWYVNVSSFKERMVELNQGINWVPNHIKDGTFGKWLEGAKDWSISRNSR
;
A
#
# COMPACT_ATOMS: atom_id res chain seq x y z
N ASN A 1 -16.98 5.67 -19.43
CA ASN A 1 -16.49 4.30 -19.66
C ASN A 1 -15.82 3.81 -18.38
N PHE A 2 -16.05 2.54 -18.01
CA PHE A 2 -15.39 1.88 -16.91
C PHE A 2 -14.37 0.87 -17.43
N VAL A 3 -13.33 0.65 -16.63
CA VAL A 3 -12.33 -0.42 -16.86
C VAL A 3 -12.42 -1.36 -15.67
N ILE A 4 -12.78 -2.60 -15.91
CA ILE A 4 -13.00 -3.61 -14.86
C ILE A 4 -12.43 -4.93 -15.38
N ALA A 5 -11.86 -5.75 -14.50
CA ALA A 5 -11.41 -7.08 -14.85
C ALA A 5 -12.59 -7.98 -15.27
N SER A 6 -12.39 -8.78 -16.31
CA SER A 6 -13.47 -9.61 -16.86
C SER A 6 -14.02 -10.61 -15.85
N ASN A 7 -13.18 -11.13 -14.96
CA ASN A 7 -13.55 -12.16 -13.98
C ASN A 7 -14.51 -11.68 -12.90
N VAL A 8 -14.52 -10.36 -12.63
CA VAL A 8 -15.36 -9.77 -11.56
C VAL A 8 -16.56 -8.99 -12.08
N LEU A 9 -16.83 -9.04 -13.39
CA LEU A 9 -17.96 -8.31 -14.00
C LEU A 9 -19.31 -8.70 -13.39
N GLU A 10 -19.49 -9.95 -13.02
CA GLU A 10 -20.74 -10.45 -12.43
C GLU A 10 -21.02 -9.82 -11.08
N ASN A 11 -19.98 -9.44 -10.32
CA ASN A 11 -20.11 -8.79 -9.02
C ASN A 11 -20.69 -7.36 -9.12
N PHE A 12 -20.74 -6.80 -10.31
CA PHE A 12 -21.24 -5.46 -10.62
C PHE A 12 -22.45 -5.47 -11.57
N SER A 13 -23.16 -6.60 -11.65
CA SER A 13 -24.27 -6.79 -12.60
C SER A 13 -25.39 -5.76 -12.43
N GLU A 14 -25.68 -5.32 -11.21
CA GLU A 14 -26.70 -4.31 -10.93
C GLU A 14 -26.26 -2.92 -11.40
N GLU A 15 -25.03 -2.53 -11.08
CA GLU A 15 -24.47 -1.22 -11.43
C GLU A 15 -24.20 -1.10 -12.94
N LEU A 16 -23.98 -2.22 -13.62
CA LEU A 16 -23.61 -2.27 -15.04
C LEU A 16 -24.77 -2.74 -15.95
N LYS A 17 -25.98 -2.97 -15.43
CA LYS A 17 -27.12 -3.55 -16.15
C LYS A 17 -27.45 -2.87 -17.48
N ASP A 18 -27.29 -1.54 -17.57
CA ASP A 18 -27.58 -0.73 -18.75
C ASP A 18 -26.35 -0.45 -19.62
N MET A 19 -25.21 -1.10 -19.29
CA MET A 19 -23.94 -0.86 -19.96
C MET A 19 -23.59 -1.96 -20.96
N LYS A 20 -22.82 -1.59 -22.00
CA LYS A 20 -22.34 -2.53 -22.99
C LYS A 20 -20.84 -2.68 -22.89
N ILE A 21 -20.37 -3.91 -23.02
CA ILE A 21 -18.94 -4.19 -23.18
C ILE A 21 -18.49 -3.62 -24.53
N ILE A 22 -17.68 -2.57 -24.50
CA ILE A 22 -17.15 -1.93 -25.70
C ILE A 22 -15.99 -2.73 -26.27
N LYS A 23 -15.08 -3.20 -25.36
CA LYS A 23 -13.86 -3.89 -25.75
C LYS A 23 -13.31 -4.72 -24.60
N LYS A 24 -12.74 -5.89 -24.94
CA LYS A 24 -11.90 -6.67 -24.03
C LYS A 24 -10.44 -6.50 -24.42
N ILE A 25 -9.58 -6.19 -23.46
CA ILE A 25 -8.15 -6.00 -23.66
C ILE A 25 -7.37 -6.68 -22.54
N LYS A 26 -6.12 -7.02 -22.80
CA LYS A 26 -5.20 -7.46 -21.74
C LYS A 26 -4.76 -6.27 -20.90
N GLY A 27 -4.55 -6.47 -19.58
CA GLY A 27 -4.07 -5.44 -18.66
C GLY A 27 -2.78 -4.74 -19.12
N GLU A 28 -1.87 -5.48 -19.73
CA GLU A 28 -0.63 -4.93 -20.31
C GLU A 28 -0.87 -3.76 -21.29
N LYS A 29 -2.03 -3.75 -21.97
CA LYS A 29 -2.36 -2.70 -22.95
C LYS A 29 -2.75 -1.36 -22.33
N ILE A 30 -3.01 -1.32 -21.03
CA ILE A 30 -3.32 -0.08 -20.30
C ILE A 30 -2.13 0.43 -19.48
N LEU A 31 -1.02 -0.31 -19.41
CA LEU A 31 0.18 0.14 -18.69
C LEU A 31 0.67 1.48 -19.22
N GLY A 32 1.08 2.35 -18.29
CA GLY A 32 1.52 3.70 -18.60
C GLY A 32 0.41 4.70 -18.96
N THR A 33 -0.85 4.25 -19.05
CA THR A 33 -1.98 5.16 -19.29
C THR A 33 -2.08 6.16 -18.14
N LYS A 34 -2.09 7.45 -18.49
CA LYS A 34 -2.26 8.53 -17.52
C LYS A 34 -3.74 8.78 -17.26
N TYR A 35 -4.06 9.18 -16.04
CA TYR A 35 -5.40 9.57 -15.63
C TYR A 35 -5.40 10.85 -14.81
N GLU A 36 -6.52 11.56 -14.78
CA GLU A 36 -6.69 12.69 -13.87
C GLU A 36 -7.04 12.20 -12.49
N PRO A 37 -6.32 12.63 -11.44
CA PRO A 37 -6.65 12.27 -10.07
C PRO A 37 -8.00 12.85 -9.65
N ILE A 38 -8.70 12.12 -8.79
CA ILE A 38 -9.99 12.56 -8.22
C ILE A 38 -9.82 13.88 -7.43
N PHE A 39 -8.71 13.99 -6.70
CA PHE A 39 -8.34 15.21 -5.96
C PHE A 39 -7.14 15.90 -6.64
N SER A 40 -7.10 17.22 -6.53
CA SER A 40 -6.05 18.02 -7.16
C SER A 40 -4.72 18.03 -6.39
N TYR A 41 -4.69 17.43 -5.21
CA TYR A 41 -3.47 17.35 -4.41
C TYR A 41 -2.38 16.58 -5.15
N PHE A 42 -1.14 17.01 -5.01
CA PHE A 42 0.04 16.32 -5.56
C PHE A 42 0.05 16.13 -7.09
N LYS A 43 -0.78 16.85 -7.86
CA LYS A 43 -0.79 16.78 -9.33
C LYS A 43 0.58 17.04 -9.98
N THR A 44 1.44 17.78 -9.29
CA THR A 44 2.79 18.13 -9.75
C THR A 44 3.81 17.03 -9.53
N ASN A 45 3.46 15.98 -8.79
CA ASN A 45 4.38 14.87 -8.55
C ASN A 45 4.68 14.13 -9.84
N LYS A 46 5.97 14.05 -10.15
CA LYS A 46 6.44 13.40 -11.37
C LYS A 46 6.10 11.90 -11.35
N ASN A 47 5.79 11.38 -12.53
CA ASN A 47 5.50 9.96 -12.76
C ASN A 47 4.26 9.41 -12.06
N SER A 48 3.55 10.19 -11.25
CA SER A 48 2.31 9.80 -10.60
C SER A 48 1.13 9.74 -11.58
N PHE A 49 -0.02 9.25 -11.12
CA PHE A 49 -1.30 9.23 -11.84
C PHE A 49 -1.24 8.50 -13.18
N ARG A 50 -0.63 7.32 -13.18
CA ARG A 50 -0.57 6.39 -14.30
C ARG A 50 -0.76 4.94 -13.86
N VAL A 51 -1.19 4.10 -14.77
CA VAL A 51 -1.36 2.67 -14.54
C VAL A 51 0.00 1.98 -14.50
N LEU A 52 0.26 1.23 -13.44
CA LEU A 52 1.45 0.41 -13.23
C LEU A 52 1.09 -1.07 -13.18
N SER A 53 2.07 -1.95 -13.32
CA SER A 53 1.96 -3.38 -13.04
C SER A 53 2.45 -3.67 -11.63
N ALA A 54 1.73 -4.54 -10.91
CA ALA A 54 2.15 -5.02 -9.62
C ALA A 54 1.68 -6.47 -9.42
N ASP A 55 2.55 -7.34 -8.89
CA ASP A 55 2.30 -8.77 -8.78
C ASP A 55 1.27 -9.12 -7.70
N PHE A 56 1.07 -8.23 -6.73
CA PHE A 56 0.06 -8.41 -5.67
C PHE A 56 -1.38 -8.12 -6.13
N VAL A 57 -1.57 -7.56 -7.32
CA VAL A 57 -2.91 -7.26 -7.83
C VAL A 57 -3.53 -8.52 -8.44
N ASN A 58 -4.63 -8.97 -7.86
CA ASN A 58 -5.40 -10.09 -8.38
C ASN A 58 -6.67 -9.62 -9.09
N THR A 59 -7.33 -10.53 -9.79
CA THR A 59 -8.60 -10.27 -10.49
C THR A 59 -9.78 -11.03 -9.88
N GLU A 60 -9.68 -11.41 -8.62
CA GLU A 60 -10.72 -12.18 -7.90
C GLU A 60 -11.58 -11.29 -7.03
N GLU A 61 -11.04 -10.12 -6.63
CA GLU A 61 -11.70 -9.17 -5.76
C GLU A 61 -11.73 -7.76 -6.37
N GLY A 62 -12.64 -6.91 -5.87
CA GLY A 62 -12.76 -5.52 -6.29
C GLY A 62 -13.00 -5.37 -7.79
N THR A 63 -12.33 -4.43 -8.42
CA THR A 63 -12.43 -4.16 -9.87
C THR A 63 -11.29 -4.76 -10.68
N GLY A 64 -10.31 -5.39 -10.04
CA GLY A 64 -9.04 -5.83 -10.65
C GLY A 64 -8.06 -4.67 -10.93
N ILE A 65 -8.37 -3.48 -10.44
CA ILE A 65 -7.50 -2.30 -10.47
C ILE A 65 -7.45 -1.74 -9.06
N VAL A 66 -6.24 -1.58 -8.52
CA VAL A 66 -6.00 -1.12 -7.15
C VAL A 66 -5.42 0.29 -7.17
N HIS A 67 -5.94 1.17 -6.30
CA HIS A 67 -5.33 2.47 -6.07
C HIS A 67 -4.13 2.29 -5.11
N MET A 68 -2.96 2.75 -5.51
CA MET A 68 -1.74 2.67 -4.70
C MET A 68 -1.47 3.98 -3.96
N ALA A 69 -1.04 3.86 -2.71
CA ALA A 69 -0.70 4.97 -1.83
C ALA A 69 0.66 4.71 -1.15
N PRO A 70 1.79 5.15 -1.73
CA PRO A 70 3.14 4.76 -1.30
C PRO A 70 3.48 5.14 0.15
N GLY A 71 2.78 6.09 0.73
CA GLY A 71 2.94 6.45 2.15
C GLY A 71 2.20 5.54 3.13
N PHE A 72 1.37 4.58 2.65
CA PHE A 72 0.43 3.82 3.48
C PHE A 72 0.42 2.30 3.21
N GLY A 73 1.28 1.81 2.33
CA GLY A 73 1.47 0.39 2.05
C GLY A 73 2.91 0.10 1.66
N GLU A 74 3.49 -0.99 2.20
CA GLU A 74 4.87 -1.38 1.90
C GLU A 74 5.02 -1.79 0.43
N ASP A 75 4.12 -2.64 -0.06
CA ASP A 75 4.12 -3.08 -1.46
C ASP A 75 3.88 -1.91 -2.42
N ASP A 76 2.98 -1.00 -2.06
CA ASP A 76 2.71 0.23 -2.82
C ASP A 76 3.96 1.11 -2.89
N GLN A 77 4.70 1.24 -1.77
CA GLN A 77 5.93 2.01 -1.71
C GLN A 77 6.99 1.42 -2.64
N ILE A 78 7.21 0.11 -2.59
CA ILE A 78 8.21 -0.59 -3.42
C ILE A 78 7.94 -0.32 -4.90
N VAL A 79 6.70 -0.59 -5.36
CA VAL A 79 6.32 -0.38 -6.77
C VAL A 79 6.46 1.09 -7.17
N CYS A 80 6.09 2.02 -6.29
CA CYS A 80 6.22 3.45 -6.56
C CYS A 80 7.69 3.91 -6.65
N GLU A 81 8.57 3.43 -5.77
CA GLU A 81 10.00 3.71 -5.79
C GLU A 81 10.68 3.20 -7.08
N GLU A 82 10.41 1.97 -7.49
CA GLU A 82 10.89 1.38 -8.75
C GLU A 82 10.46 2.20 -9.98
N ASN A 83 9.31 2.86 -9.89
CA ASN A 83 8.79 3.72 -10.94
C ASN A 83 9.14 5.21 -10.77
N ASN A 84 10.02 5.57 -9.84
CA ASN A 84 10.44 6.93 -9.53
C ASN A 84 9.25 7.86 -9.20
N ILE A 85 8.29 7.35 -8.46
CA ILE A 85 7.16 8.11 -7.90
C ILE A 85 7.52 8.53 -6.49
N GLN A 86 7.38 9.82 -6.21
CA GLN A 86 7.69 10.38 -4.90
C GLN A 86 6.75 9.84 -3.83
N LEU A 87 7.32 9.40 -2.71
CA LEU A 87 6.56 9.05 -1.51
C LEU A 87 5.90 10.31 -0.94
N VAL A 88 4.61 10.22 -0.67
CA VAL A 88 3.80 11.26 -0.04
C VAL A 88 3.03 10.65 1.12
N CYS A 89 3.12 11.28 2.28
CA CYS A 89 2.41 10.85 3.49
C CYS A 89 1.78 12.08 4.19
N PRO A 90 0.65 12.59 3.69
CA PRO A 90 0.03 13.82 4.19
C PRO A 90 -0.82 13.57 5.45
N VAL A 91 -0.33 12.75 6.36
CA VAL A 91 -0.99 12.42 7.63
C VAL A 91 0.02 12.59 8.77
N ASP A 92 -0.35 13.35 9.78
CA ASP A 92 0.46 13.59 10.96
C ASP A 92 0.50 12.39 11.93
N ASP A 93 1.22 12.53 13.05
CA ASP A 93 1.36 11.48 14.07
C ASP A 93 0.06 11.23 14.86
N GLN A 94 -0.95 12.07 14.71
CA GLN A 94 -2.26 11.94 15.33
C GLN A 94 -3.30 11.37 14.37
N GLY A 95 -2.87 10.94 13.17
CA GLY A 95 -3.76 10.41 12.14
C GLY A 95 -4.62 11.47 11.46
N ARG A 96 -4.19 12.75 11.44
CA ARG A 96 -4.93 13.86 10.84
C ARG A 96 -4.28 14.28 9.54
N PHE A 97 -5.08 14.69 8.58
CA PHE A 97 -4.55 15.27 7.35
C PHE A 97 -3.75 16.55 7.63
N THR A 98 -2.59 16.66 6.97
CA THR A 98 -1.74 17.84 6.99
C THR A 98 -2.29 18.95 6.08
N ASN A 99 -1.68 20.13 6.11
CA ASN A 99 -2.05 21.26 5.26
C ASN A 99 -1.86 21.00 3.75
N GLU A 100 -1.18 19.92 3.37
CA GLU A 100 -1.06 19.50 1.96
C GLU A 100 -2.41 19.00 1.39
N VAL A 101 -3.32 18.56 2.26
CA VAL A 101 -4.69 18.16 1.92
C VAL A 101 -5.65 19.22 2.46
N THR A 102 -5.67 20.37 1.78
CA THR A 102 -6.30 21.61 2.25
C THR A 102 -7.75 21.47 2.68
N ASP A 103 -8.56 20.70 1.95
CA ASP A 103 -10.00 20.56 2.22
C ASP A 103 -10.30 19.71 3.47
N TYR A 104 -9.32 18.93 3.92
CA TYR A 104 -9.46 18.02 5.07
C TYR A 104 -8.39 18.27 6.15
N ASN A 105 -7.66 19.38 6.06
CA ASN A 105 -6.59 19.70 7.00
C ASN A 105 -7.06 19.64 8.46
N GLY A 106 -6.29 18.95 9.30
CA GLY A 106 -6.56 18.76 10.73
C GLY A 106 -7.69 17.78 11.06
N ILE A 107 -8.37 17.21 10.06
CA ILE A 107 -9.41 16.21 10.26
C ILE A 107 -8.76 14.82 10.37
N ASN A 108 -9.20 14.00 11.35
CA ASN A 108 -8.75 12.62 11.43
C ASN A 108 -9.19 11.83 10.19
N VAL A 109 -8.33 10.94 9.69
CA VAL A 109 -8.58 10.20 8.44
C VAL A 109 -9.84 9.35 8.50
N PHE A 110 -10.20 8.80 9.66
CA PHE A 110 -11.43 8.04 9.82
C PHE A 110 -12.68 8.93 9.78
N ASP A 111 -12.59 10.13 10.38
CA ASP A 111 -13.70 11.12 10.37
C ASP A 111 -13.88 11.76 8.99
N ALA A 112 -12.83 11.79 8.18
CA ALA A 112 -12.89 12.33 6.82
C ALA A 112 -13.65 11.41 5.84
N ASN A 113 -13.77 10.12 6.13
CA ASN A 113 -14.36 9.14 5.21
C ASN A 113 -15.76 9.54 4.71
N GLU A 114 -16.68 9.90 5.63
CA GLU A 114 -18.04 10.27 5.25
C GLU A 114 -18.07 11.58 4.42
N LYS A 115 -17.17 12.53 4.73
CA LYS A 115 -17.06 13.79 3.96
C LYS A 115 -16.55 13.53 2.55
N ILE A 116 -15.57 12.64 2.41
CA ILE A 116 -15.02 12.24 1.11
C ILE A 116 -16.08 11.52 0.28
N ILE A 117 -16.83 10.59 0.88
CA ILE A 117 -17.90 9.87 0.21
C ILE A 117 -19.00 10.84 -0.27
N LEU A 118 -19.38 11.81 0.56
CA LEU A 118 -20.36 12.84 0.18
C LEU A 118 -19.84 13.66 -1.01
N TYR A 119 -18.62 14.13 -0.95
CA TYR A 119 -17.97 14.86 -2.05
C TYR A 119 -17.98 14.08 -3.37
N LEU A 120 -17.64 12.78 -3.33
CA LEU A 120 -17.64 11.92 -4.51
C LEU A 120 -19.07 11.73 -5.07
N LYS A 121 -20.05 11.62 -4.19
CA LYS A 121 -21.47 11.46 -4.55
C LYS A 121 -22.03 12.72 -5.22
N GLU A 122 -21.76 13.90 -4.66
CA GLU A 122 -22.22 15.19 -5.19
C GLU A 122 -21.63 15.47 -6.59
N ARG A 123 -20.44 14.95 -6.86
CA ARG A 123 -19.79 15.07 -8.18
C ARG A 123 -20.17 13.96 -9.16
N ASN A 124 -21.04 13.02 -8.78
CA ASN A 124 -21.42 11.89 -9.60
C ASN A 124 -20.22 11.01 -10.07
N ILE A 125 -19.19 10.91 -9.24
CA ILE A 125 -18.00 10.06 -9.50
C ILE A 125 -17.91 8.87 -8.56
N LEU A 126 -18.80 8.77 -7.57
CA LEU A 126 -18.92 7.58 -6.73
C LEU A 126 -19.61 6.46 -7.54
N PHE A 127 -18.88 5.38 -7.79
CA PHE A 127 -19.43 4.22 -8.50
C PHE A 127 -20.22 3.31 -7.55
N LYS A 128 -19.62 2.89 -6.42
CA LYS A 128 -20.24 2.00 -5.44
C LYS A 128 -19.70 2.29 -4.05
N LYS A 129 -20.56 2.16 -3.03
CA LYS A 129 -20.20 2.14 -1.62
C LYS A 129 -20.69 0.86 -1.01
N GLU A 130 -19.82 0.10 -0.37
CA GLU A 130 -20.15 -1.10 0.37
C GLU A 130 -19.63 -1.02 1.80
N LYS A 131 -20.33 -1.67 2.72
CA LYS A 131 -19.83 -1.88 4.07
C LYS A 131 -19.15 -3.23 4.12
N TYR A 132 -17.86 -3.22 4.41
CA TYR A 132 -17.06 -4.43 4.53
C TYR A 132 -16.59 -4.60 5.97
N THR A 133 -16.80 -5.79 6.53
CA THR A 133 -16.35 -6.12 7.89
C THR A 133 -15.16 -7.06 7.79
N HIS A 134 -14.04 -6.65 8.34
CA HIS A 134 -12.80 -7.41 8.34
C HIS A 134 -12.04 -7.20 9.66
N ASN A 135 -11.06 -8.06 9.93
CA ASN A 135 -10.14 -7.86 11.03
C ASN A 135 -9.29 -6.61 10.78
N TYR A 136 -9.20 -5.74 11.78
CA TYR A 136 -8.41 -4.52 11.70
C TYR A 136 -7.46 -4.42 12.90
N PRO A 137 -6.19 -4.05 12.71
CA PRO A 137 -5.24 -3.93 13.81
C PRO A 137 -5.58 -2.76 14.74
N HIS A 138 -5.63 -3.05 16.03
CA HIS A 138 -5.84 -2.06 17.09
C HIS A 138 -4.64 -1.99 18.02
N SER A 139 -4.44 -0.84 18.65
CA SER A 139 -3.45 -0.65 19.69
C SER A 139 -3.80 -1.52 20.90
N TRP A 140 -2.90 -2.38 21.32
CA TRP A 140 -3.10 -3.23 22.50
C TRP A 140 -3.20 -2.45 23.82
N ARG A 141 -2.81 -1.16 23.82
CA ARG A 141 -2.88 -0.29 25.02
C ARG A 141 -4.16 0.53 25.09
N THR A 142 -4.64 1.02 23.94
CA THR A 142 -5.74 2.00 23.88
C THR A 142 -6.97 1.47 23.16
N ASP A 143 -6.86 0.31 22.52
CA ASP A 143 -7.88 -0.29 21.66
C ASP A 143 -8.29 0.60 20.45
N GLU A 144 -7.52 1.64 20.19
CA GLU A 144 -7.73 2.51 19.03
C GLU A 144 -7.22 1.87 17.73
N PRO A 145 -7.89 2.10 16.61
CA PRO A 145 -7.45 1.58 15.32
C PRO A 145 -6.10 2.16 14.91
N LEU A 146 -5.21 1.31 14.42
CA LEU A 146 -3.88 1.72 13.96
C LEU A 146 -3.93 2.21 12.51
N ILE A 147 -3.03 3.12 12.17
CA ILE A 147 -2.83 3.60 10.81
C ILE A 147 -1.46 3.11 10.32
N TYR A 148 -1.44 2.39 9.21
CA TYR A 148 -0.19 2.12 8.50
C TYR A 148 0.24 3.39 7.79
N LYS A 149 1.43 3.89 8.13
CA LYS A 149 2.03 5.03 7.41
C LYS A 149 3.55 4.93 7.40
N SER A 150 4.16 5.46 6.36
CA SER A 150 5.62 5.61 6.29
C SER A 150 6.10 6.62 7.32
N VAL A 151 7.12 6.23 8.07
CA VAL A 151 7.78 7.08 9.08
C VAL A 151 9.28 7.00 8.92
N ASN A 152 9.97 8.11 9.15
CA ASN A 152 11.42 8.12 9.17
C ASN A 152 11.92 7.32 10.37
N SER A 153 12.77 6.35 10.11
CA SER A 153 13.33 5.46 11.13
C SER A 153 14.81 5.23 10.91
N TRP A 154 15.54 4.96 11.98
CA TRP A 154 16.92 4.52 11.90
C TRP A 154 16.97 3.01 11.78
N TYR A 155 17.77 2.54 10.83
CA TYR A 155 17.99 1.12 10.58
C TYR A 155 19.47 0.78 10.66
N VAL A 156 19.77 -0.40 11.21
CA VAL A 156 21.05 -1.06 10.95
C VAL A 156 20.90 -1.81 9.65
N ASN A 157 21.71 -1.45 8.67
CA ASN A 157 21.70 -2.09 7.35
C ASN A 157 22.36 -3.49 7.42
N VAL A 158 21.66 -4.43 8.06
CA VAL A 158 22.13 -5.82 8.28
C VAL A 158 22.27 -6.55 6.95
N SER A 159 21.41 -6.27 5.99
CA SER A 159 21.43 -6.91 4.67
C SER A 159 22.77 -6.69 3.94
N SER A 160 23.44 -5.56 4.17
CA SER A 160 24.73 -5.24 3.53
C SER A 160 25.91 -6.12 3.98
N PHE A 161 25.84 -6.73 5.15
CA PHE A 161 26.90 -7.60 5.69
C PHE A 161 26.38 -9.00 6.07
N LYS A 162 25.17 -9.35 5.67
CA LYS A 162 24.55 -10.64 5.94
C LYS A 162 25.38 -11.82 5.46
N GLU A 163 25.88 -11.76 4.24
CA GLU A 163 26.72 -12.81 3.66
C GLU A 163 27.98 -13.05 4.50
N ARG A 164 28.57 -11.96 4.99
CA ARG A 164 29.74 -12.07 5.88
C ARG A 164 29.39 -12.70 7.22
N MET A 165 28.21 -12.46 7.77
CA MET A 165 27.76 -13.13 8.99
C MET A 165 27.57 -14.64 8.77
N VAL A 166 26.97 -15.03 7.64
CA VAL A 166 26.81 -16.45 7.26
C VAL A 166 28.17 -17.13 7.11
N GLU A 167 29.13 -16.48 6.43
CA GLU A 167 30.50 -17.00 6.30
C GLU A 167 31.20 -17.20 7.66
N LEU A 168 31.13 -16.19 8.53
CA LEU A 168 31.74 -16.25 9.86
C LEU A 168 31.10 -17.34 10.74
N ASN A 169 29.81 -17.58 10.60
CA ASN A 169 29.12 -18.67 11.29
C ASN A 169 29.72 -20.04 10.97
N GLN A 170 30.24 -20.24 9.78
CA GLN A 170 30.87 -21.50 9.40
C GLN A 170 32.16 -21.81 10.20
N GLY A 171 32.86 -20.77 10.67
CA GLY A 171 34.03 -20.88 11.53
C GLY A 171 33.75 -21.18 12.99
N ILE A 172 32.48 -21.12 13.43
CA ILE A 172 32.08 -21.36 14.83
C ILE A 172 31.94 -22.85 15.09
N ASN A 173 32.48 -23.31 16.22
CA ASN A 173 32.27 -24.69 16.69
C ASN A 173 30.97 -24.77 17.51
N TRP A 174 29.89 -25.17 16.86
CA TRP A 174 28.57 -25.30 17.48
C TRP A 174 28.38 -26.62 18.21
N VAL A 175 27.82 -26.57 19.41
CA VAL A 175 27.43 -27.77 20.19
C VAL A 175 25.97 -27.60 20.60
N PRO A 176 25.04 -28.38 20.04
CA PRO A 176 25.22 -29.41 19.01
C PRO A 176 25.45 -28.79 17.59
N ASN A 177 26.15 -29.54 16.74
CA ASN A 177 26.62 -29.05 15.44
C ASN A 177 25.49 -28.66 14.47
N HIS A 178 24.32 -29.27 14.54
CA HIS A 178 23.18 -29.00 13.65
C HIS A 178 22.62 -27.56 13.76
N ILE A 179 22.95 -26.85 14.83
CA ILE A 179 22.54 -25.43 14.99
C ILE A 179 23.19 -24.55 13.92
N LYS A 180 24.42 -24.85 13.50
CA LYS A 180 25.21 -24.09 12.54
C LYS A 180 24.41 -23.78 11.26
N ASP A 181 23.96 -24.83 10.58
CA ASP A 181 23.27 -24.75 9.30
C ASP A 181 21.73 -24.87 9.47
N GLY A 182 21.29 -25.23 10.68
CA GLY A 182 19.90 -25.33 11.06
C GLY A 182 19.30 -23.99 11.50
N THR A 183 18.86 -23.92 12.75
CA THR A 183 18.10 -22.76 13.26
C THR A 183 18.88 -21.46 13.15
N PHE A 184 20.15 -21.42 13.55
CA PHE A 184 20.93 -20.19 13.54
C PHE A 184 21.38 -19.81 12.14
N GLY A 185 21.87 -20.78 11.35
CA GLY A 185 22.26 -20.51 9.95
C GLY A 185 21.10 -19.94 9.13
N LYS A 186 19.95 -20.60 9.19
CA LYS A 186 18.74 -20.12 8.50
C LYS A 186 18.27 -18.76 9.00
N TRP A 187 18.43 -18.46 10.29
CA TRP A 187 18.11 -17.16 10.84
C TRP A 187 19.04 -16.06 10.27
N LEU A 188 20.35 -16.34 10.13
CA LEU A 188 21.29 -15.42 9.49
C LEU A 188 20.98 -15.19 8.01
N GLU A 189 20.68 -16.27 7.27
CA GLU A 189 20.28 -16.19 5.84
C GLU A 189 19.01 -15.36 5.64
N GLY A 190 18.08 -15.44 6.58
CA GLY A 190 16.83 -14.67 6.59
C GLY A 190 16.95 -13.28 7.22
N ALA A 191 18.15 -12.85 7.68
CA ALA A 191 18.32 -11.58 8.37
C ALA A 191 17.93 -10.40 7.48
N LYS A 192 17.11 -9.51 8.05
CA LYS A 192 16.64 -8.26 7.43
C LYS A 192 17.28 -7.07 8.16
N ASP A 193 17.17 -5.90 7.55
CA ASP A 193 17.56 -4.65 8.19
C ASP A 193 16.80 -4.44 9.50
N TRP A 194 17.50 -3.99 10.51
CA TRP A 194 16.95 -3.89 11.85
C TRP A 194 16.57 -2.46 12.21
N SER A 195 15.28 -2.21 12.36
CA SER A 195 14.80 -0.92 12.86
C SER A 195 15.15 -0.76 14.34
N ILE A 196 15.91 0.30 14.63
CA ILE A 196 16.30 0.70 16.00
C ILE A 196 15.52 1.91 16.50
N SER A 197 14.70 2.52 15.67
CA SER A 197 13.78 3.57 16.06
C SER A 197 12.50 2.96 16.62
N ARG A 198 12.02 3.52 17.74
CA ARG A 198 10.72 3.17 18.32
C ARG A 198 9.95 4.45 18.60
N ASN A 199 8.93 4.69 17.79
CA ASN A 199 7.94 5.73 18.07
C ASN A 199 6.80 5.09 18.88
N SER A 200 7.04 4.92 20.19
CA SER A 200 5.98 4.50 21.12
C SER A 200 5.38 5.77 21.72
N ARG A 201 4.24 6.16 21.25
CA ARG A 201 3.36 7.12 21.93
C ARG A 201 2.11 6.42 22.42
#